data_81883ad0a2c5b04996db89411aaac51b
#
_entry.id   81883ad0a2c5b04996db89411aaac51b
#
_cell.length_a   1.000
_cell.length_b   1.000
_cell.length_c   1.000
_cell.angle_alpha   90.00
_cell.angle_beta   90.00
_cell.angle_gamma   90.00
#
_symmetry.space_group_name_H-M   'P 1'
#
loop_
_entity.id
_entity.type
_entity.pdbx_description
1 polymer ?
#
loop_
_entity_poly.entity_id
_entity_poly.type
_entity_poly.pdbx_seq_one_letter_code
_entity_poly.pdbx_strand_id
1 'polypeptide(L)'
;MRTAKTVLTVIQERGKQKKPIERVYKLLFNRELYLNAYAKLYPNNGAMTKGVTNETVDGMSIQKIDRMIEILREEKYQWKPARREYIKKKNGKKRPLGIPVWGDKVLQEVMRQILEAYYEPQFSEHSHGFRPNRGCHTALQEIQVWKGTRWFIEGDISQYFDTIDHKILLEILARNIHDGRFIRLVSNMLEAGYLEEWKFKQTISGVPQGGVISPILANIYLNEFDNWIEEVLIPKYTKGKRQKSNPEYNKLTAEIQKLRKEGDAKTAHQLVVERRKIPSVNTQDENYRRLRYVRYADDFLLGFTGSKADAEEIKEEIGRFLKAVSYTHLR
;
A
#
# COMPACT_ATOMS: atom_id res chain seq x y z
N MET A 1 32.98 -9.33 -0.40
CA MET A 1 31.52 -9.35 -0.30
C MET A 1 30.95 -8.39 -1.34
N ARG A 2 29.81 -8.69 -2.01
CA ARG A 2 29.22 -7.74 -2.97
C ARG A 2 28.72 -6.51 -2.21
N THR A 3 28.74 -5.33 -2.85
CA THR A 3 28.20 -4.11 -2.24
C THR A 3 26.69 -4.22 -2.01
N ALA A 4 26.14 -3.50 -1.04
CA ALA A 4 24.70 -3.46 -0.78
C ALA A 4 23.93 -3.06 -2.03
N LYS A 5 24.41 -2.06 -2.77
CA LYS A 5 23.81 -1.61 -4.03
C LYS A 5 23.72 -2.76 -5.06
N THR A 6 24.81 -3.48 -5.29
CA THR A 6 24.82 -4.61 -6.24
C THR A 6 23.83 -5.71 -5.84
N VAL A 7 23.78 -6.03 -4.53
CA VAL A 7 22.85 -7.04 -4.01
C VAL A 7 21.40 -6.61 -4.22
N LEU A 8 21.05 -5.40 -3.86
CA LEU A 8 19.66 -4.87 -3.99
C LEU A 8 19.27 -4.77 -5.47
N THR A 9 20.18 -4.38 -6.39
CA THR A 9 19.91 -4.36 -7.82
C THR A 9 19.60 -5.76 -8.37
N VAL A 10 20.36 -6.78 -7.96
CA VAL A 10 20.09 -8.17 -8.38
C VAL A 10 18.72 -8.64 -7.87
N ILE A 11 18.39 -8.32 -6.63
CA ILE A 11 17.07 -8.65 -6.05
C ILE A 11 15.95 -7.94 -6.83
N GLN A 12 16.12 -6.66 -7.14
CA GLN A 12 15.16 -5.88 -7.91
C GLN A 12 14.91 -6.45 -9.31
N GLU A 13 15.96 -6.85 -10.02
CA GLU A 13 15.81 -7.48 -11.34
C GLU A 13 15.07 -8.83 -11.28
N ARG A 14 15.27 -9.61 -10.21
CA ARG A 14 14.47 -10.82 -9.98
C ARG A 14 13.02 -10.49 -9.69
N GLY A 15 12.75 -9.43 -8.91
CA GLY A 15 11.41 -8.92 -8.65
C GLY A 15 10.69 -8.51 -9.93
N LYS A 16 11.32 -7.72 -10.81
CA LYS A 16 10.75 -7.35 -12.11
C LYS A 16 10.36 -8.57 -12.96
N GLN A 17 11.13 -9.64 -12.86
CA GLN A 17 10.88 -10.89 -13.58
C GLN A 17 9.92 -11.82 -12.84
N LYS A 18 9.41 -11.44 -11.68
CA LYS A 18 8.59 -12.26 -10.76
C LYS A 18 9.23 -13.63 -10.46
N LYS A 19 10.57 -13.71 -10.47
CA LYS A 19 11.31 -14.94 -10.17
C LYS A 19 11.56 -15.06 -8.68
N PRO A 20 11.33 -16.22 -8.06
CA PRO A 20 11.57 -16.41 -6.64
C PRO A 20 13.04 -16.13 -6.27
N ILE A 21 13.23 -15.68 -5.03
CA ILE A 21 14.56 -15.41 -4.47
C ILE A 21 14.92 -16.46 -3.43
N GLU A 22 16.17 -16.89 -3.48
CA GLU A 22 16.75 -17.90 -2.59
C GLU A 22 17.87 -17.29 -1.76
N ARG A 23 18.23 -17.95 -0.66
CA ARG A 23 19.34 -17.57 0.22
C ARG A 23 19.27 -16.15 0.72
N VAL A 24 18.05 -15.62 0.90
CA VAL A 24 17.78 -14.25 1.34
C VAL A 24 18.34 -14.00 2.74
N TYR A 25 18.30 -15.01 3.61
CA TYR A 25 18.86 -14.94 4.95
C TYR A 25 20.36 -14.61 4.95
N LYS A 26 21.13 -15.10 3.97
CA LYS A 26 22.57 -14.77 3.83
C LYS A 26 22.82 -13.30 3.52
N LEU A 27 21.85 -12.58 2.94
CA LEU A 27 21.98 -11.15 2.67
C LEU A 27 22.05 -10.34 3.96
N LEU A 28 21.44 -10.84 5.05
CA LEU A 28 21.50 -10.23 6.38
C LEU A 28 22.92 -10.22 6.98
N PHE A 29 23.89 -10.90 6.36
CA PHE A 29 25.29 -10.87 6.79
C PHE A 29 26.10 -9.75 6.12
N ASN A 30 25.46 -8.93 5.27
CA ASN A 30 26.11 -7.82 4.60
C ASN A 30 26.11 -6.57 5.49
N ARG A 31 27.27 -6.24 6.06
CA ARG A 31 27.47 -5.08 6.94
C ARG A 31 27.03 -3.76 6.30
N GLU A 32 27.22 -3.59 4.99
CA GLU A 32 26.87 -2.35 4.29
C GLU A 32 25.36 -2.06 4.32
N LEU A 33 24.50 -3.10 4.33
CA LEU A 33 23.05 -2.92 4.50
C LEU A 33 22.70 -2.33 5.87
N TYR A 34 23.47 -2.67 6.93
CA TYR A 34 23.27 -2.10 8.26
C TYR A 34 23.74 -0.63 8.33
N LEU A 35 24.83 -0.30 7.65
CA LEU A 35 25.29 1.08 7.55
C LEU A 35 24.27 1.95 6.83
N ASN A 36 23.70 1.45 5.73
CA ASN A 36 22.60 2.12 5.02
C ASN A 36 21.34 2.24 5.89
N ALA A 37 21.00 1.19 6.64
CA ALA A 37 19.88 1.20 7.57
C ALA A 37 20.07 2.24 8.68
N TYR A 38 21.27 2.29 9.27
CA TYR A 38 21.62 3.28 10.28
C TYR A 38 21.52 4.71 9.72
N ALA A 39 22.16 4.97 8.58
CA ALA A 39 22.12 6.29 7.94
C ALA A 39 20.70 6.77 7.64
N LYS A 40 19.80 5.85 7.24
CA LYS A 40 18.39 6.16 6.98
C LYS A 40 17.59 6.42 8.25
N LEU A 41 17.84 5.67 9.32
CA LEU A 41 17.07 5.78 10.56
C LEU A 41 17.58 6.92 11.46
N TYR A 42 18.86 7.30 11.35
CA TYR A 42 19.50 8.31 12.18
C TYR A 42 18.76 9.66 12.23
N PRO A 43 18.35 10.26 11.09
CA PRO A 43 17.69 11.57 11.08
C PRO A 43 16.23 11.53 11.53
N ASN A 44 15.64 10.35 11.78
CA ASN A 44 14.23 10.24 12.12
C ASN A 44 13.97 10.70 13.57
N ASN A 45 12.91 11.46 13.79
CA ASN A 45 12.49 11.93 15.13
C ASN A 45 12.35 10.78 16.16
N GLY A 46 12.07 9.56 15.72
CA GLY A 46 11.98 8.37 16.56
C GLY A 46 13.32 7.69 16.87
N ALA A 47 14.46 8.21 16.37
CA ALA A 47 15.78 7.60 16.57
C ALA A 47 16.19 7.55 18.05
N MET A 48 15.88 8.61 18.80
CA MET A 48 16.13 8.71 20.23
C MET A 48 15.06 8.06 21.11
N THR A 49 13.98 7.54 20.52
CA THR A 49 12.89 6.93 21.29
C THR A 49 13.28 5.52 21.71
N LYS A 50 13.38 5.32 23.02
CA LYS A 50 13.73 4.04 23.65
C LYS A 50 12.59 3.00 23.47
N GLY A 51 12.99 1.78 23.17
CA GLY A 51 12.08 0.61 23.25
C GLY A 51 11.92 0.13 24.70
N VAL A 52 11.93 -1.20 24.89
CA VAL A 52 11.97 -1.84 26.21
C VAL A 52 13.37 -1.81 26.84
N THR A 53 14.40 -1.46 26.06
CA THR A 53 15.76 -1.21 26.53
C THR A 53 16.10 0.28 26.43
N ASN A 54 17.18 0.69 27.13
CA ASN A 54 17.65 2.08 27.06
C ASN A 54 18.45 2.42 25.78
N GLU A 55 18.54 1.49 24.82
CA GLU A 55 19.28 1.70 23.57
C GLU A 55 18.61 2.74 22.69
N THR A 56 19.41 3.63 22.15
CA THR A 56 19.05 4.65 21.16
C THR A 56 20.06 4.65 20.02
N VAL A 57 19.89 5.53 19.06
CA VAL A 57 20.79 5.67 17.91
C VAL A 57 22.24 5.94 18.34
N ASP A 58 22.46 6.73 19.38
CA ASP A 58 23.81 7.11 19.83
C ASP A 58 24.63 5.93 20.37
N GLY A 59 23.95 4.88 20.81
CA GLY A 59 24.62 3.67 21.30
C GLY A 59 25.02 2.67 20.22
N MET A 60 24.84 2.99 18.92
CA MET A 60 25.20 2.08 17.83
C MET A 60 26.70 2.15 17.52
N SER A 61 27.30 1.00 17.19
CA SER A 61 28.71 0.90 16.77
C SER A 61 28.89 -0.22 15.74
N ILE A 62 30.02 -0.20 15.03
CA ILE A 62 30.38 -1.25 14.07
C ILE A 62 30.45 -2.62 14.78
N GLN A 63 31.03 -2.64 15.99
CA GLN A 63 31.12 -3.88 16.79
C GLN A 63 29.74 -4.45 17.13
N LYS A 64 28.74 -3.60 17.40
CA LYS A 64 27.36 -4.07 17.62
C LYS A 64 26.75 -4.64 16.36
N ILE A 65 26.99 -4.03 15.20
CA ILE A 65 26.55 -4.57 13.90
C ILE A 65 27.18 -5.95 13.67
N ASP A 66 28.49 -6.06 13.86
CA ASP A 66 29.19 -7.33 13.67
C ASP A 66 28.66 -8.42 14.60
N ARG A 67 28.43 -8.09 15.88
CA ARG A 67 27.80 -9.02 16.83
C ARG A 67 26.39 -9.45 16.42
N MET A 68 25.59 -8.53 15.91
CA MET A 68 24.25 -8.89 15.38
C MET A 68 24.38 -9.85 14.21
N ILE A 69 25.32 -9.63 13.29
CA ILE A 69 25.57 -10.51 12.16
C ILE A 69 26.01 -11.90 12.63
N GLU A 70 26.89 -12.00 13.63
CA GLU A 70 27.32 -13.28 14.20
C GLU A 70 26.14 -14.05 14.84
N ILE A 71 25.30 -13.38 15.63
CA ILE A 71 24.10 -13.97 16.22
C ILE A 71 23.15 -14.47 15.12
N LEU A 72 23.01 -13.73 14.02
CA LEU A 72 22.20 -14.16 12.86
C LEU A 72 22.82 -15.35 12.13
N ARG A 73 24.15 -15.42 12.00
CA ARG A 73 24.84 -16.59 11.40
C ARG A 73 24.59 -17.87 12.19
N GLU A 74 24.51 -17.76 13.49
CA GLU A 74 24.18 -18.85 14.39
C GLU A 74 22.68 -19.15 14.48
N GLU A 75 21.84 -18.38 13.78
CA GLU A 75 20.38 -18.46 13.81
C GLU A 75 19.77 -18.26 15.22
N LYS A 76 20.49 -17.56 16.11
CA LYS A 76 20.14 -17.32 17.53
C LYS A 76 19.52 -15.95 17.79
N TYR A 77 19.16 -15.19 16.74
CA TYR A 77 18.58 -13.86 16.92
C TYR A 77 17.21 -13.95 17.59
N GLN A 78 17.05 -13.21 18.69
CA GLN A 78 15.81 -13.13 19.45
C GLN A 78 15.26 -11.72 19.41
N TRP A 79 14.10 -11.56 18.80
CA TRP A 79 13.38 -10.31 18.80
C TRP A 79 12.91 -9.94 20.20
N LYS A 80 12.95 -8.66 20.53
CA LYS A 80 12.43 -8.16 21.79
C LYS A 80 11.01 -7.65 21.61
N PRO A 81 10.14 -7.77 22.63
CA PRO A 81 8.80 -7.21 22.55
C PRO A 81 8.86 -5.70 22.34
N ALA A 82 7.96 -5.17 21.52
CA ALA A 82 7.85 -3.73 21.32
C ALA A 82 7.27 -3.05 22.58
N ARG A 83 7.77 -1.87 22.95
CA ARG A 83 7.15 -1.07 24.00
C ARG A 83 5.90 -0.40 23.47
N ARG A 84 4.74 -0.60 24.11
CA ARG A 84 3.47 -0.01 23.69
C ARG A 84 3.28 1.38 24.28
N GLU A 85 2.96 2.31 23.39
CA GLU A 85 2.60 3.70 23.71
C GLU A 85 1.31 4.08 22.97
N TYR A 86 0.59 5.08 23.51
CA TYR A 86 -0.65 5.54 22.89
C TYR A 86 -0.57 6.99 22.46
N ILE A 87 -0.82 7.25 21.18
CA ILE A 87 -0.89 8.58 20.61
C ILE A 87 -2.36 8.99 20.48
N LYS A 88 -2.71 10.19 20.97
CA LYS A 88 -4.06 10.75 20.80
C LYS A 88 -4.31 11.13 19.34
N LYS A 89 -5.38 10.64 18.75
CA LYS A 89 -5.87 11.08 17.44
C LYS A 89 -6.65 12.39 17.59
N LYS A 90 -6.83 13.16 16.49
CA LYS A 90 -7.63 14.41 16.46
C LYS A 90 -9.09 14.20 16.97
N ASN A 91 -9.65 13.03 16.78
CA ASN A 91 -11.00 12.65 17.22
C ASN A 91 -11.05 12.14 18.68
N GLY A 92 -10.01 12.33 19.48
CA GLY A 92 -9.93 11.91 20.88
C GLY A 92 -9.63 10.43 21.11
N LYS A 93 -9.72 9.58 20.09
CA LYS A 93 -9.36 8.15 20.20
C LYS A 93 -7.85 7.97 20.34
N LYS A 94 -7.43 6.92 21.03
CA LYS A 94 -6.01 6.56 21.17
C LYS A 94 -5.61 5.60 20.05
N ARG A 95 -4.42 5.85 19.45
CA ARG A 95 -3.77 4.94 18.49
C ARG A 95 -2.62 4.23 19.20
N PRO A 96 -2.62 2.90 19.29
CA PRO A 96 -1.48 2.17 19.84
C PRO A 96 -0.27 2.27 18.90
N LEU A 97 0.91 2.46 19.45
CA LEU A 97 2.18 2.49 18.75
C LEU A 97 3.14 1.51 19.43
N GLY A 98 3.69 0.57 18.66
CA GLY A 98 4.74 -0.34 19.13
C GLY A 98 6.11 0.23 18.81
N ILE A 99 6.95 0.40 19.81
CA ILE A 99 8.30 0.95 19.69
C ILE A 99 9.32 -0.19 19.88
N PRO A 100 9.94 -0.70 18.79
CA PRO A 100 10.97 -1.72 18.89
C PRO A 100 12.24 -1.16 19.53
N VAL A 101 13.10 -2.01 20.08
CA VAL A 101 14.44 -1.62 20.52
C VAL A 101 15.29 -1.22 19.31
N TRP A 102 16.35 -0.44 19.57
CA TRP A 102 17.14 0.13 18.47
C TRP A 102 17.76 -0.94 17.56
N GLY A 103 18.34 -2.00 18.11
CA GLY A 103 18.87 -3.11 17.33
C GLY A 103 17.82 -3.74 16.40
N ASP A 104 16.60 -3.97 16.91
CA ASP A 104 15.51 -4.50 16.12
C ASP A 104 15.06 -3.52 15.01
N LYS A 105 15.02 -2.21 15.27
CA LYS A 105 14.75 -1.20 14.23
C LYS A 105 15.74 -1.29 13.08
N VAL A 106 17.04 -1.44 13.39
CA VAL A 106 18.10 -1.54 12.37
C VAL A 106 17.95 -2.83 11.56
N LEU A 107 17.72 -3.97 12.19
CA LEU A 107 17.51 -5.23 11.48
C LEU A 107 16.23 -5.21 10.65
N GLN A 108 15.14 -4.66 11.17
CA GLN A 108 13.89 -4.46 10.41
C GLN A 108 14.13 -3.59 9.17
N GLU A 109 14.95 -2.53 9.26
CA GLU A 109 15.28 -1.69 8.10
C GLU A 109 16.13 -2.45 7.07
N VAL A 110 17.06 -3.30 7.49
CA VAL A 110 17.81 -4.18 6.58
C VAL A 110 16.86 -5.12 5.84
N MET A 111 15.96 -5.78 6.55
CA MET A 111 14.94 -6.66 5.94
C MET A 111 14.01 -5.87 5.02
N ARG A 112 13.60 -4.67 5.42
CA ARG A 112 12.74 -3.79 4.60
C ARG A 112 13.41 -3.42 3.28
N GLN A 113 14.72 -3.09 3.27
CA GLN A 113 15.47 -2.79 2.03
C GLN A 113 15.44 -3.98 1.05
N ILE A 114 15.61 -5.19 1.55
CA ILE A 114 15.59 -6.42 0.74
C ILE A 114 14.19 -6.66 0.16
N LEU A 115 13.16 -6.59 1.02
CA LEU A 115 11.77 -6.78 0.60
C LEU A 115 11.32 -5.69 -0.38
N GLU A 116 11.65 -4.43 -0.12
CA GLU A 116 11.33 -3.32 -1.02
C GLU A 116 12.00 -3.50 -2.38
N ALA A 117 13.28 -3.87 -2.43
CA ALA A 117 13.96 -4.11 -3.69
C ALA A 117 13.27 -5.20 -4.52
N TYR A 118 12.71 -6.22 -3.86
CA TYR A 118 12.04 -7.33 -4.55
C TYR A 118 10.59 -7.01 -4.95
N TYR A 119 9.80 -6.46 -4.01
CA TYR A 119 8.35 -6.31 -4.21
C TYR A 119 7.95 -4.99 -4.87
N GLU A 120 8.73 -3.90 -4.73
CA GLU A 120 8.39 -2.60 -5.31
C GLU A 120 8.10 -2.65 -6.81
N PRO A 121 8.86 -3.40 -7.65
CA PRO A 121 8.55 -3.55 -9.07
C PRO A 121 7.28 -4.33 -9.38
N GLN A 122 6.70 -5.01 -8.38
CA GLN A 122 5.53 -5.89 -8.55
C GLN A 122 4.24 -5.25 -8.02
N PHE A 123 4.36 -4.18 -7.27
CA PHE A 123 3.19 -3.50 -6.72
C PHE A 123 2.40 -2.79 -7.82
N SER A 124 1.09 -2.81 -7.66
CA SER A 124 0.16 -2.07 -8.50
C SER A 124 0.58 -0.61 -8.70
N GLU A 125 0.42 -0.10 -9.93
CA GLU A 125 0.62 1.32 -10.23
C GLU A 125 -0.41 2.21 -9.50
N HIS A 126 -1.53 1.66 -9.08
CA HIS A 126 -2.62 2.32 -8.37
C HIS A 126 -2.43 2.33 -6.84
N SER A 127 -1.33 1.75 -6.33
CA SER A 127 -0.98 1.75 -4.91
C SER A 127 0.05 2.83 -4.58
N HIS A 128 -0.26 3.75 -3.65
CA HIS A 128 0.52 4.96 -3.39
C HIS A 128 1.09 5.09 -1.97
N GLY A 129 0.54 4.41 -0.96
CA GLY A 129 0.97 4.55 0.42
C GLY A 129 2.29 3.83 0.74
N PHE A 130 3.16 4.46 1.51
CA PHE A 130 4.42 3.87 2.01
C PHE A 130 5.40 3.37 0.94
N ARG A 131 5.35 3.91 -0.25
CA ARG A 131 6.20 3.51 -1.39
C ARG A 131 7.16 4.64 -1.78
N PRO A 132 8.35 4.33 -2.34
CA PRO A 132 9.27 5.33 -2.85
C PRO A 132 8.62 6.19 -3.95
N ASN A 133 8.80 7.50 -3.88
CA ASN A 133 8.29 8.47 -4.86
C ASN A 133 6.77 8.48 -5.06
N ARG A 134 6.01 7.84 -4.17
CA ARG A 134 4.56 7.82 -4.17
C ARG A 134 4.02 8.35 -2.84
N GLY A 135 2.86 8.99 -2.88
CA GLY A 135 2.28 9.61 -1.71
C GLY A 135 0.85 10.08 -1.96
N CYS A 136 0.28 10.80 -1.02
CA CYS A 136 -1.07 11.35 -1.11
C CYS A 136 -1.27 12.19 -2.39
N HIS A 137 -0.29 13.02 -2.75
CA HIS A 137 -0.40 13.86 -3.95
C HIS A 137 -0.44 13.06 -5.24
N THR A 138 0.33 11.98 -5.35
CA THR A 138 0.30 11.13 -6.55
C THR A 138 -1.02 10.35 -6.67
N ALA A 139 -1.62 9.92 -5.55
CA ALA A 139 -2.96 9.34 -5.54
C ALA A 139 -4.03 10.35 -5.98
N LEU A 140 -3.97 11.59 -5.47
CA LEU A 140 -4.90 12.66 -5.86
C LEU A 140 -4.77 13.03 -7.34
N GLN A 141 -3.54 13.08 -7.88
CA GLN A 141 -3.31 13.32 -9.32
C GLN A 141 -3.95 12.23 -10.18
N GLU A 142 -3.91 10.98 -9.74
CA GLU A 142 -4.59 9.89 -10.44
C GLU A 142 -6.11 10.07 -10.42
N ILE A 143 -6.71 10.40 -9.28
CA ILE A 143 -8.14 10.63 -9.16
C ILE A 143 -8.58 11.81 -10.01
N GLN A 144 -7.78 12.87 -10.13
CA GLN A 144 -8.09 14.09 -10.89
C GLN A 144 -8.42 13.80 -12.36
N VAL A 145 -7.82 12.76 -12.96
CA VAL A 145 -8.06 12.39 -14.36
C VAL A 145 -9.26 11.46 -14.56
N TRP A 146 -9.97 11.08 -13.50
CA TRP A 146 -11.15 10.22 -13.57
C TRP A 146 -12.38 10.96 -14.09
N LYS A 147 -12.47 11.11 -15.39
CA LYS A 147 -13.62 11.78 -16.04
C LYS A 147 -14.82 10.85 -16.13
N GLY A 148 -16.03 11.41 -15.95
CA GLY A 148 -17.29 10.70 -16.12
C GLY A 148 -17.63 9.73 -14.99
N THR A 149 -16.89 9.72 -13.89
CA THR A 149 -17.22 8.95 -12.69
C THR A 149 -18.53 9.43 -12.09
N ARG A 150 -19.45 8.51 -11.81
CA ARG A 150 -20.78 8.78 -11.22
C ARG A 150 -20.88 8.30 -9.78
N TRP A 151 -20.23 7.20 -9.48
CA TRP A 151 -20.25 6.54 -8.17
C TRP A 151 -18.84 6.42 -7.63
N PHE A 152 -18.69 6.79 -6.38
CA PHE A 152 -17.47 6.52 -5.63
C PHE A 152 -17.79 5.47 -4.58
N ILE A 153 -16.93 4.45 -4.52
CA ILE A 153 -16.96 3.40 -3.50
C ILE A 153 -15.69 3.59 -2.68
N GLU A 154 -15.86 4.09 -1.49
CA GLU A 154 -14.78 4.32 -0.53
C GLU A 154 -14.75 3.17 0.47
N GLY A 155 -13.56 2.72 0.82
CA GLY A 155 -13.36 1.71 1.84
C GLY A 155 -12.11 1.97 2.66
N ASP A 156 -12.19 1.69 3.95
CA ASP A 156 -11.12 1.68 4.93
C ASP A 156 -11.08 0.30 5.59
N ILE A 157 -9.91 -0.34 5.61
CA ILE A 157 -9.75 -1.62 6.30
C ILE A 157 -9.52 -1.34 7.78
N SER A 158 -10.58 -1.56 8.57
CA SER A 158 -10.57 -1.25 9.99
C SER A 158 -9.43 -1.96 10.73
N GLN A 159 -8.62 -1.18 11.46
CA GLN A 159 -7.51 -1.69 12.27
C GLN A 159 -6.55 -2.58 11.49
N TYR A 160 -6.32 -2.28 10.23
CA TYR A 160 -5.59 -3.10 9.27
C TYR A 160 -4.29 -3.67 9.83
N PHE A 161 -3.42 -2.83 10.41
CA PHE A 161 -2.15 -3.28 10.99
C PHE A 161 -2.31 -4.25 12.16
N ASP A 162 -3.43 -4.20 12.88
CA ASP A 162 -3.70 -5.06 14.03
C ASP A 162 -4.41 -6.37 13.63
N THR A 163 -4.89 -6.48 12.38
CA THR A 163 -5.72 -7.59 11.89
C THR A 163 -5.05 -8.45 10.81
N ILE A 164 -3.84 -8.09 10.36
CA ILE A 164 -3.08 -8.91 9.39
C ILE A 164 -2.90 -10.32 9.96
N ASP A 165 -3.37 -11.32 9.24
CA ASP A 165 -3.16 -12.72 9.59
C ASP A 165 -1.70 -13.12 9.32
N HIS A 166 -0.99 -13.53 10.38
CA HIS A 166 0.42 -13.91 10.30
C HIS A 166 0.65 -15.08 9.34
N LYS A 167 -0.23 -16.09 9.39
CA LYS A 167 -0.09 -17.29 8.55
C LYS A 167 -0.22 -16.92 7.06
N ILE A 168 -1.25 -16.15 6.71
CA ILE A 168 -1.47 -15.70 5.33
C ILE A 168 -0.31 -14.83 4.86
N LEU A 169 0.18 -13.89 5.68
CA LEU A 169 1.33 -13.07 5.34
C LEU A 169 2.59 -13.91 5.06
N LEU A 170 2.86 -14.90 5.93
CA LEU A 170 4.01 -15.79 5.76
C LEU A 170 3.85 -16.70 4.52
N GLU A 171 2.64 -17.16 4.21
CA GLU A 171 2.35 -17.89 2.98
C GLU A 171 2.60 -17.04 1.73
N ILE A 172 2.15 -15.78 1.72
CA ILE A 172 2.40 -14.82 0.62
C ILE A 172 3.91 -14.62 0.43
N LEU A 173 4.65 -14.40 1.51
CA LEU A 173 6.11 -14.25 1.46
C LEU A 173 6.78 -15.53 0.94
N ALA A 174 6.38 -16.71 1.41
CA ALA A 174 6.97 -18.00 1.06
C ALA A 174 6.76 -18.40 -0.41
N ARG A 175 5.71 -17.87 -1.09
CA ARG A 175 5.52 -18.08 -2.53
C ARG A 175 6.70 -17.57 -3.37
N ASN A 176 7.36 -16.51 -2.90
CA ASN A 176 8.40 -15.82 -3.64
C ASN A 176 9.78 -15.87 -2.96
N ILE A 177 9.83 -16.12 -1.67
CA ILE A 177 11.07 -16.18 -0.87
C ILE A 177 11.30 -17.62 -0.44
N HIS A 178 12.13 -18.34 -1.22
CA HIS A 178 12.46 -19.73 -0.98
C HIS A 178 13.66 -19.85 -0.01
N ASP A 179 13.50 -19.26 1.20
CA ASP A 179 14.47 -19.36 2.30
C ASP A 179 13.72 -19.46 3.65
N GLY A 180 13.54 -20.68 4.13
CA GLY A 180 12.81 -20.95 5.38
C GLY A 180 13.41 -20.26 6.61
N ARG A 181 14.72 -19.95 6.62
CA ARG A 181 15.36 -19.19 7.71
C ARG A 181 14.89 -17.75 7.74
N PHE A 182 14.75 -17.12 6.55
CA PHE A 182 14.24 -15.77 6.46
C PHE A 182 12.76 -15.71 6.86
N ILE A 183 11.94 -16.65 6.39
CA ILE A 183 10.52 -16.75 6.76
C ILE A 183 10.36 -16.97 8.27
N ARG A 184 11.17 -17.86 8.87
CA ARG A 184 11.17 -18.07 10.34
C ARG A 184 11.58 -16.83 11.10
N LEU A 185 12.56 -16.06 10.61
CA LEU A 185 12.96 -14.80 11.23
C LEU A 185 11.81 -13.78 11.22
N VAL A 186 11.05 -13.69 10.11
CA VAL A 186 9.83 -12.86 10.03
C VAL A 186 8.76 -13.36 10.99
N SER A 187 8.50 -14.68 11.04
CA SER A 187 7.52 -15.28 11.96
C SER A 187 7.84 -14.93 13.41
N ASN A 188 9.09 -15.13 13.83
CA ASN A 188 9.54 -14.80 15.18
C ASN A 188 9.38 -13.30 15.50
N MET A 189 9.56 -12.43 14.50
CA MET A 189 9.34 -10.98 14.65
C MET A 189 7.87 -10.67 14.90
N LEU A 190 6.97 -11.27 14.14
CA LEU A 190 5.53 -11.09 14.28
C LEU A 190 5.01 -11.58 15.63
N GLU A 191 5.61 -12.67 16.15
CA GLU A 191 5.25 -13.31 17.41
C GLU A 191 5.91 -12.66 18.64
N ALA A 192 6.89 -11.75 18.45
CA ALA A 192 7.66 -11.14 19.55
C ALA A 192 6.82 -10.35 20.56
N GLY A 193 5.58 -10.01 20.23
CA GLY A 193 4.63 -9.38 21.14
C GLY A 193 4.98 -7.94 21.51
N TYR A 194 4.32 -7.46 22.56
CA TYR A 194 4.56 -6.11 23.09
C TYR A 194 4.46 -6.07 24.61
N LEU A 195 5.09 -5.08 25.20
CA LEU A 195 5.03 -4.74 26.61
C LEU A 195 4.13 -3.51 26.80
N GLU A 196 3.06 -3.68 27.57
CA GLU A 196 2.13 -2.65 27.96
C GLU A 196 2.01 -2.62 29.48
N GLU A 197 2.28 -1.49 30.12
CA GLU A 197 2.26 -1.36 31.60
C GLU A 197 3.09 -2.47 32.29
N TRP A 198 4.27 -2.79 31.74
CA TRP A 198 5.17 -3.85 32.21
C TRP A 198 4.62 -5.29 32.16
N LYS A 199 3.47 -5.49 31.48
CA LYS A 199 2.90 -6.81 31.23
C LYS A 199 3.17 -7.23 29.78
N PHE A 200 3.73 -8.41 29.60
CA PHE A 200 3.93 -9.00 28.28
C PHE A 200 2.58 -9.45 27.71
N LYS A 201 2.33 -9.08 26.47
CA LYS A 201 1.18 -9.54 25.68
C LYS A 201 1.68 -10.12 24.36
N GLN A 202 1.27 -11.33 24.08
CA GLN A 202 1.57 -12.01 22.83
C GLN A 202 0.72 -11.44 21.70
N THR A 203 1.29 -11.34 20.52
CA THR A 203 0.57 -10.91 19.31
C THR A 203 0.14 -12.15 18.54
N ILE A 204 -1.17 -12.38 18.41
CA ILE A 204 -1.74 -13.51 17.65
C ILE A 204 -1.97 -13.08 16.19
N SER A 205 -2.22 -11.80 15.95
CA SER A 205 -2.42 -11.19 14.65
C SER A 205 -1.85 -9.75 14.64
N GLY A 206 -1.62 -9.24 13.45
CA GLY A 206 -1.18 -7.86 13.25
C GLY A 206 0.34 -7.69 13.18
N VAL A 207 0.70 -6.57 12.55
CA VAL A 207 2.09 -6.10 12.46
C VAL A 207 2.22 -4.90 13.40
N PRO A 208 3.25 -4.80 14.25
CA PRO A 208 3.37 -3.71 15.20
C PRO A 208 3.24 -2.34 14.52
N GLN A 209 2.20 -1.57 14.85
CA GLN A 209 2.09 -0.19 14.38
C GLN A 209 3.29 0.60 14.92
N GLY A 210 4.18 1.04 14.02
CA GLY A 210 5.43 1.71 14.36
C GLY A 210 6.69 0.84 14.18
N GLY A 211 6.54 -0.43 13.80
CA GLY A 211 7.66 -1.23 13.29
C GLY A 211 8.16 -0.68 11.95
N VAL A 212 9.48 -0.65 11.77
CA VAL A 212 10.11 -0.11 10.54
C VAL A 212 9.75 -0.92 9.30
N ILE A 213 9.58 -2.21 9.44
CA ILE A 213 9.24 -3.14 8.34
C ILE A 213 7.72 -3.21 8.09
N SER A 214 6.89 -2.79 9.03
CA SER A 214 5.44 -2.97 8.97
C SER A 214 4.78 -2.40 7.71
N PRO A 215 5.17 -1.21 7.20
CA PRO A 215 4.58 -0.67 5.98
C PRO A 215 4.80 -1.52 4.73
N ILE A 216 5.99 -2.12 4.56
CA ILE A 216 6.26 -2.97 3.40
C ILE A 216 5.51 -4.31 3.50
N LEU A 217 5.44 -4.91 4.70
CA LEU A 217 4.65 -6.12 4.92
C LEU A 217 3.17 -5.89 4.65
N ALA A 218 2.66 -4.73 5.08
CA ALA A 218 1.30 -4.30 4.79
C ALA A 218 1.04 -4.18 3.28
N ASN A 219 1.94 -3.53 2.53
CA ASN A 219 1.79 -3.42 1.09
C ASN A 219 1.90 -4.78 0.37
N ILE A 220 2.78 -5.68 0.81
CA ILE A 220 2.88 -7.04 0.27
C ILE A 220 1.54 -7.78 0.45
N TYR A 221 0.94 -7.68 1.63
CA TYR A 221 -0.34 -8.31 1.93
C TYR A 221 -1.47 -7.72 1.08
N LEU A 222 -1.58 -6.39 0.99
CA LEU A 222 -2.61 -5.70 0.20
C LEU A 222 -2.41 -5.82 -1.31
N ASN A 223 -1.24 -6.20 -1.78
CA ASN A 223 -1.01 -6.43 -3.20
C ASN A 223 -1.87 -7.58 -3.76
N GLU A 224 -2.27 -8.55 -2.93
CA GLU A 224 -3.25 -9.58 -3.32
C GLU A 224 -4.62 -8.95 -3.63
N PHE A 225 -5.02 -7.93 -2.86
CA PHE A 225 -6.24 -7.17 -3.11
C PHE A 225 -6.11 -6.30 -4.36
N ASP A 226 -4.98 -5.61 -4.55
CA ASP A 226 -4.71 -4.80 -5.73
C ASP A 226 -4.80 -5.68 -7.00
N ASN A 227 -4.13 -6.83 -7.01
CA ASN A 227 -4.15 -7.78 -8.12
C ASN A 227 -5.57 -8.27 -8.42
N TRP A 228 -6.33 -8.63 -7.39
CA TRP A 228 -7.72 -9.07 -7.60
C TRP A 228 -8.59 -7.96 -8.20
N ILE A 229 -8.45 -6.72 -7.74
CA ILE A 229 -9.17 -5.57 -8.32
C ILE A 229 -8.81 -5.41 -9.81
N GLU A 230 -7.52 -5.45 -10.15
CA GLU A 230 -7.04 -5.19 -11.50
C GLU A 230 -7.32 -6.35 -12.47
N GLU A 231 -7.13 -7.59 -12.02
CA GLU A 231 -7.24 -8.78 -12.88
C GLU A 231 -8.66 -9.33 -12.99
N VAL A 232 -9.51 -9.09 -11.96
CA VAL A 232 -10.86 -9.66 -11.91
C VAL A 232 -11.92 -8.57 -11.96
N LEU A 233 -11.90 -7.62 -11.03
CA LEU A 233 -12.99 -6.68 -10.83
C LEU A 233 -13.05 -5.63 -11.95
N ILE A 234 -11.93 -5.00 -12.29
CA ILE A 234 -11.87 -3.98 -13.35
C ILE A 234 -12.29 -4.57 -14.71
N PRO A 235 -11.80 -5.73 -15.17
CA PRO A 235 -12.25 -6.34 -16.41
C PRO A 235 -13.75 -6.66 -16.43
N LYS A 236 -14.28 -7.19 -15.32
CA LYS A 236 -15.70 -7.53 -15.19
C LYS A 236 -16.61 -6.31 -15.36
N TYR A 237 -16.25 -5.19 -14.76
CA TYR A 237 -17.08 -3.97 -14.74
C TYR A 237 -16.60 -2.88 -15.71
N THR A 238 -15.73 -3.19 -16.65
CA THR A 238 -15.29 -2.28 -17.70
C THR A 238 -15.77 -2.77 -19.06
N LYS A 239 -16.60 -1.95 -19.75
CA LYS A 239 -17.20 -2.27 -21.04
C LYS A 239 -17.16 -1.05 -21.98
N GLY A 240 -16.92 -1.30 -23.26
CA GLY A 240 -16.92 -0.26 -24.29
C GLY A 240 -15.64 0.61 -24.28
N LYS A 241 -15.24 1.08 -25.47
CA LYS A 241 -14.06 1.95 -25.65
C LYS A 241 -14.41 3.41 -25.42
N ARG A 242 -15.58 3.84 -25.84
CA ARG A 242 -16.04 5.23 -25.79
C ARG A 242 -17.52 5.29 -25.48
N GLN A 243 -17.91 6.20 -24.59
CA GLN A 243 -19.28 6.49 -24.25
C GLN A 243 -19.96 7.21 -25.44
N LYS A 244 -21.20 6.87 -25.75
CA LYS A 244 -21.97 7.52 -26.79
C LYS A 244 -22.16 9.00 -26.48
N SER A 245 -22.14 9.84 -27.50
CA SER A 245 -22.44 11.25 -27.34
C SER A 245 -23.91 11.47 -26.98
N ASN A 246 -24.19 12.53 -26.24
CA ASN A 246 -25.56 12.93 -25.92
C ASN A 246 -26.20 13.54 -27.17
N PRO A 247 -27.35 12.99 -27.67
CA PRO A 247 -28.03 13.52 -28.85
C PRO A 247 -28.44 14.99 -28.73
N GLU A 248 -28.90 15.42 -27.55
CA GLU A 248 -29.29 16.79 -27.27
C GLU A 248 -28.13 17.75 -27.33
N TYR A 249 -26.99 17.35 -26.72
CA TYR A 249 -25.74 18.13 -26.79
C TYR A 249 -25.26 18.30 -28.24
N ASN A 250 -25.39 17.26 -29.06
CA ASN A 250 -24.99 17.29 -30.46
C ASN A 250 -25.93 18.19 -31.28
N LYS A 251 -27.25 18.17 -31.02
CA LYS A 251 -28.21 19.11 -31.67
C LYS A 251 -27.84 20.55 -31.38
N LEU A 252 -27.69 20.89 -30.11
CA LEU A 252 -27.28 22.25 -29.72
C LEU A 252 -25.93 22.63 -30.35
N THR A 253 -24.99 21.72 -30.45
CA THR A 253 -23.68 22.00 -31.08
C THR A 253 -23.82 22.32 -32.57
N ALA A 254 -24.65 21.56 -33.28
CA ALA A 254 -24.93 21.84 -34.72
C ALA A 254 -25.63 23.17 -34.90
N GLU A 255 -26.62 23.50 -34.07
CA GLU A 255 -27.35 24.77 -34.13
C GLU A 255 -26.43 25.99 -33.82
N ILE A 256 -25.57 25.88 -32.80
CA ILE A 256 -24.54 26.89 -32.50
C ILE A 256 -23.61 27.13 -33.72
N GLN A 257 -23.20 26.03 -34.38
CA GLN A 257 -22.35 26.16 -35.57
C GLN A 257 -23.06 26.85 -36.74
N LYS A 258 -24.37 26.56 -36.92
CA LYS A 258 -25.19 27.22 -37.95
C LYS A 258 -25.34 28.69 -37.69
N LEU A 259 -25.77 29.10 -36.48
CA LEU A 259 -25.92 30.52 -36.08
C LEU A 259 -24.62 31.33 -36.20
N ARG A 260 -23.50 30.71 -35.89
CA ARG A 260 -22.18 31.37 -36.08
C ARG A 260 -21.85 31.65 -37.55
N LYS A 261 -22.25 30.77 -38.48
CA LYS A 261 -22.07 30.95 -39.90
C LYS A 261 -23.02 32.03 -40.43
N GLU A 262 -24.20 32.17 -39.85
CA GLU A 262 -25.21 33.18 -40.19
C GLU A 262 -24.94 34.54 -39.55
N GLY A 263 -23.89 34.64 -38.68
CA GLY A 263 -23.49 35.92 -38.06
C GLY A 263 -24.25 36.25 -36.76
N ASP A 264 -25.19 35.43 -36.32
CA ASP A 264 -25.94 35.65 -35.06
C ASP A 264 -25.13 35.17 -33.84
N ALA A 265 -24.17 35.99 -33.46
CA ALA A 265 -23.29 35.71 -32.30
C ALA A 265 -24.04 35.73 -30.97
N LYS A 266 -25.13 36.52 -30.84
CA LYS A 266 -25.87 36.69 -29.58
C LYS A 266 -26.65 35.41 -29.23
N THR A 267 -27.42 34.88 -30.17
CA THR A 267 -28.19 33.64 -29.98
C THR A 267 -27.26 32.46 -29.87
N ALA A 268 -26.20 32.39 -30.67
CA ALA A 268 -25.18 31.37 -30.53
C ALA A 268 -24.56 31.31 -29.12
N HIS A 269 -24.30 32.48 -28.50
CA HIS A 269 -23.77 32.53 -27.13
C HIS A 269 -24.78 32.00 -26.10
N GLN A 270 -26.06 32.36 -26.24
CA GLN A 270 -27.11 31.81 -25.35
C GLN A 270 -27.16 30.28 -25.38
N LEU A 271 -27.16 29.72 -26.59
CA LEU A 271 -27.14 28.26 -26.74
C LEU A 271 -25.84 27.60 -26.21
N VAL A 272 -24.71 28.27 -26.25
CA VAL A 272 -23.48 27.78 -25.61
C VAL A 272 -23.64 27.68 -24.09
N VAL A 273 -24.32 28.65 -23.46
CA VAL A 273 -24.61 28.62 -22.01
C VAL A 273 -25.55 27.48 -21.68
N GLU A 274 -26.60 27.25 -22.48
CA GLU A 274 -27.51 26.12 -22.29
C GLU A 274 -26.79 24.78 -22.47
N ARG A 275 -26.01 24.63 -23.52
CA ARG A 275 -25.24 23.42 -23.78
C ARG A 275 -24.29 23.08 -22.66
N ARG A 276 -23.70 24.05 -21.95
CA ARG A 276 -22.81 23.82 -20.81
C ARG A 276 -23.51 23.14 -19.62
N LYS A 277 -24.85 23.23 -19.55
CA LYS A 277 -25.66 22.56 -18.49
C LYS A 277 -25.89 21.09 -18.79
N ILE A 278 -25.66 20.64 -20.02
CA ILE A 278 -25.95 19.29 -20.48
C ILE A 278 -24.64 18.51 -20.63
N PRO A 279 -24.55 17.26 -20.13
CA PRO A 279 -23.35 16.45 -20.34
C PRO A 279 -23.16 16.14 -21.83
N SER A 280 -21.92 16.22 -22.32
CA SER A 280 -21.57 15.95 -23.72
C SER A 280 -21.70 14.48 -24.13
N VAL A 281 -21.75 13.58 -23.15
CA VAL A 281 -21.88 12.15 -23.35
C VAL A 281 -23.20 11.63 -22.75
N ASN A 282 -23.73 10.54 -23.30
CA ASN A 282 -24.89 9.88 -22.74
C ASN A 282 -24.54 9.21 -21.41
N THR A 283 -24.95 9.81 -20.31
CA THR A 283 -24.67 9.31 -18.96
C THR A 283 -25.37 8.00 -18.62
N GLN A 284 -26.34 7.57 -19.42
CA GLN A 284 -27.08 6.33 -19.25
C GLN A 284 -26.74 5.28 -20.34
N ASP A 285 -25.56 5.40 -20.95
CA ASP A 285 -25.14 4.43 -21.97
C ASP A 285 -24.88 3.05 -21.35
N GLU A 286 -25.79 2.11 -21.55
CA GLU A 286 -25.71 0.73 -21.06
C GLU A 286 -24.54 -0.06 -21.66
N ASN A 287 -23.99 0.40 -22.79
CA ASN A 287 -22.84 -0.22 -23.46
C ASN A 287 -21.50 0.35 -23.01
N TYR A 288 -21.49 1.30 -22.07
CA TYR A 288 -20.27 1.88 -21.53
C TYR A 288 -20.24 1.80 -20.01
N ARG A 289 -19.24 1.10 -19.50
CA ARG A 289 -18.94 1.01 -18.07
C ARG A 289 -17.43 1.20 -17.88
N ARG A 290 -17.05 1.86 -16.81
CA ARG A 290 -15.65 2.07 -16.48
C ARG A 290 -15.47 2.00 -14.98
N LEU A 291 -14.66 1.04 -14.53
CA LEU A 291 -14.20 0.95 -13.17
C LEU A 291 -12.75 1.43 -13.08
N ARG A 292 -12.45 2.25 -12.08
CA ARG A 292 -11.13 2.78 -11.76
C ARG A 292 -10.85 2.55 -10.30
N TYR A 293 -9.59 2.48 -9.95
CA TYR A 293 -9.12 2.11 -8.62
C TYR A 293 -7.91 2.93 -8.24
N VAL A 294 -7.80 3.27 -6.96
CA VAL A 294 -6.59 3.82 -6.33
C VAL A 294 -6.58 3.43 -4.85
N ARG A 295 -5.40 3.16 -4.31
CA ARG A 295 -5.20 2.85 -2.90
C ARG A 295 -4.10 3.72 -2.29
N TYR A 296 -4.33 4.18 -1.08
CA TYR A 296 -3.34 4.83 -0.24
C TYR A 296 -3.27 4.14 1.12
N ALA A 297 -2.25 3.30 1.34
CA ALA A 297 -2.14 2.42 2.49
C ALA A 297 -3.36 1.49 2.63
N ASP A 298 -4.12 1.60 3.71
CA ASP A 298 -5.35 0.88 4.02
C ASP A 298 -6.62 1.54 3.44
N ASP A 299 -6.55 2.81 3.05
CA ASP A 299 -7.63 3.53 2.37
C ASP A 299 -7.66 3.20 0.88
N PHE A 300 -8.82 2.89 0.32
CA PHE A 300 -9.00 2.69 -1.11
C PHE A 300 -10.24 3.39 -1.65
N LEU A 301 -10.16 3.77 -2.92
CA LEU A 301 -11.25 4.42 -3.64
C LEU A 301 -11.43 3.79 -5.01
N LEU A 302 -12.68 3.45 -5.33
CA LEU A 302 -13.06 3.07 -6.69
C LEU A 302 -13.98 4.14 -7.28
N GLY A 303 -13.74 4.47 -8.55
CA GLY A 303 -14.58 5.36 -9.33
C GLY A 303 -15.32 4.57 -10.42
N PHE A 304 -16.64 4.59 -10.40
CA PHE A 304 -17.43 3.80 -11.35
C PHE A 304 -18.32 4.66 -12.23
N THR A 305 -18.33 4.34 -13.53
CA THR A 305 -19.24 4.87 -14.54
C THR A 305 -20.16 3.73 -14.96
N GLY A 306 -21.42 3.78 -14.52
CA GLY A 306 -22.41 2.73 -14.78
C GLY A 306 -23.65 2.95 -13.94
N SER A 307 -24.48 1.89 -13.77
CA SER A 307 -25.70 1.93 -12.96
C SER A 307 -25.39 1.93 -11.45
N LYS A 308 -26.35 2.36 -10.63
CA LYS A 308 -26.25 2.28 -9.18
C LYS A 308 -26.22 0.82 -8.70
N ALA A 309 -27.01 -0.03 -9.31
CA ALA A 309 -27.06 -1.45 -8.98
C ALA A 309 -25.71 -2.14 -9.19
N ASP A 310 -25.01 -1.87 -10.31
CA ASP A 310 -23.67 -2.38 -10.53
C ASP A 310 -22.68 -1.86 -9.47
N ALA A 311 -22.79 -0.58 -9.05
CA ALA A 311 -21.92 -0.02 -8.01
C ALA A 311 -22.15 -0.70 -6.64
N GLU A 312 -23.38 -1.03 -6.30
CA GLU A 312 -23.74 -1.78 -5.10
C GLU A 312 -23.19 -3.22 -5.17
N GLU A 313 -23.32 -3.89 -6.33
CA GLU A 313 -22.76 -5.23 -6.56
C GLU A 313 -21.22 -5.22 -6.40
N ILE A 314 -20.53 -4.24 -6.98
CA ILE A 314 -19.07 -4.07 -6.81
C ILE A 314 -18.71 -3.97 -5.31
N LYS A 315 -19.44 -3.16 -4.54
CA LYS A 315 -19.22 -3.01 -3.12
C LYS A 315 -19.37 -4.33 -2.35
N GLU A 316 -20.41 -5.12 -2.70
CA GLU A 316 -20.63 -6.43 -2.09
C GLU A 316 -19.53 -7.44 -2.44
N GLU A 317 -19.06 -7.44 -3.70
CA GLU A 317 -17.95 -8.31 -4.12
C GLU A 317 -16.65 -7.98 -3.37
N ILE A 318 -16.32 -6.70 -3.23
CA ILE A 318 -15.18 -6.26 -2.42
C ILE A 318 -15.35 -6.77 -0.97
N GLY A 319 -16.53 -6.60 -0.39
CA GLY A 319 -16.81 -7.09 0.97
C GLY A 319 -16.65 -8.60 1.12
N ARG A 320 -17.07 -9.38 0.12
CA ARG A 320 -16.91 -10.85 0.10
C ARG A 320 -15.43 -11.23 -0.02
N PHE A 321 -14.69 -10.59 -0.93
CA PHE A 321 -13.25 -10.85 -1.09
C PHE A 321 -12.49 -10.56 0.21
N LEU A 322 -12.69 -9.38 0.80
CA LEU A 322 -11.98 -9.00 2.02
C LEU A 322 -12.28 -9.95 3.20
N LYS A 323 -13.51 -10.45 3.31
CA LYS A 323 -13.86 -11.48 4.31
C LYS A 323 -13.18 -12.82 4.03
N ALA A 324 -13.12 -13.24 2.76
CA ALA A 324 -12.53 -14.53 2.38
C ALA A 324 -11.02 -14.61 2.60
N VAL A 325 -10.32 -13.49 2.45
CA VAL A 325 -8.85 -13.40 2.69
C VAL A 325 -8.51 -12.87 4.08
N SER A 326 -9.43 -13.01 5.06
CA SER A 326 -9.24 -12.59 6.46
C SER A 326 -8.90 -11.11 6.66
N TYR A 327 -9.26 -10.25 5.71
CA TYR A 327 -9.31 -8.80 5.95
C TYR A 327 -10.60 -8.51 6.74
N THR A 328 -10.50 -8.54 8.05
CA THR A 328 -11.66 -8.37 8.93
C THR A 328 -12.22 -6.95 8.83
N HIS A 329 -13.48 -6.86 8.38
CA HIS A 329 -14.40 -5.72 8.47
C HIS A 329 -14.04 -4.45 7.68
N LEU A 330 -14.71 -4.29 6.52
CA LEU A 330 -14.98 -3.00 5.90
C LEU A 330 -15.78 -2.09 6.86
N ARG A 331 -15.38 -0.85 6.95
CA ARG A 331 -16.22 0.27 7.41
C ARG A 331 -16.84 1.00 6.27
#